data_2da1bc04c610cca591e470a5d320b57d
#
_entry.id   2da1bc04c610cca591e470a5d320b57d
#
_cell.length_a   1.000
_cell.length_b   1.000
_cell.length_c   1.000
_cell.angle_alpha   90.00
_cell.angle_beta   90.00
_cell.angle_gamma   90.00
#
_symmetry.space_group_name_H-M   'P 1'
#
loop_
_entity.id
_entity.type
_entity.pdbx_description
1 polymer ?
#
loop_
_entity_poly.entity_id
_entity_poly.type
_entity_poly.pdbx_seq_one_letter_code
_entity_poly.pdbx_strand_id
1 'polypeptide(L)'
;MLELGSGTGQHAVTFARRASQLVWWPSDIFPSHLDSIAAWREHEKPPNLRPPQRIDLSASDWNWQKGENAGHDLAAILCINVLHISPWRVSQNLFYGAGRLLRADGRLFLYGPFMHNGAHTAPSNAVFDATLRAENQEWGVRDIRDLRALADQAELSLTEITAMPANNLVLAFARALRQN
;
A
#
# COMPACT_ATOMS: atom_id res chain seq x y z
N MET A 1 4.21 4.14 10.53
CA MET A 1 3.68 3.39 9.37
C MET A 1 2.91 4.34 8.50
N LEU A 2 3.09 4.30 7.20
CA LEU A 2 2.32 5.04 6.19
C LEU A 2 1.32 4.08 5.52
N GLU A 3 0.05 4.42 5.52
CA GLU A 3 -0.99 3.70 4.76
C GLU A 3 -1.34 4.49 3.51
N LEU A 4 -1.22 3.85 2.36
CA LEU A 4 -1.45 4.42 1.03
C LEU A 4 -2.81 3.96 0.51
N GLY A 5 -3.69 4.92 0.17
CA GLY A 5 -5.05 4.63 -0.27
C GLY A 5 -5.92 4.10 0.88
N SER A 6 -6.02 4.86 1.97
CA SER A 6 -6.77 4.46 3.18
C SER A 6 -8.30 4.43 2.97
N GLY A 7 -8.79 4.88 1.81
CA GLY A 7 -10.22 4.95 1.52
C GLY A 7 -10.96 5.82 2.55
N THR A 8 -12.07 5.34 3.04
CA THR A 8 -12.89 6.06 4.04
C THR A 8 -12.32 6.07 5.46
N GLY A 9 -11.17 5.39 5.72
CA GLY A 9 -10.44 5.49 6.99
C GLY A 9 -10.82 4.50 8.09
N GLN A 10 -11.82 3.65 7.89
CA GLN A 10 -12.24 2.66 8.90
C GLN A 10 -11.12 1.68 9.28
N HIS A 11 -10.34 1.23 8.29
CA HIS A 11 -9.18 0.36 8.53
C HIS A 11 -8.08 1.11 9.27
N ALA A 12 -7.76 2.34 8.85
CA ALA A 12 -6.73 3.18 9.48
C ALA A 12 -6.96 3.34 10.99
N VAL A 13 -8.19 3.68 11.39
CA VAL A 13 -8.58 3.81 12.80
C VAL A 13 -8.48 2.48 13.54
N THR A 14 -8.99 1.41 12.94
CA THR A 14 -8.96 0.07 13.55
C THR A 14 -7.53 -0.41 13.77
N PHE A 15 -6.66 -0.23 12.79
CA PHE A 15 -5.26 -0.63 12.88
C PHE A 15 -4.47 0.25 13.85
N ALA A 16 -4.68 1.56 13.83
CA ALA A 16 -4.04 2.46 14.78
C ALA A 16 -4.36 2.06 16.24
N ARG A 17 -5.62 1.75 16.54
CA ARG A 17 -6.03 1.31 17.87
C ARG A 17 -5.41 -0.03 18.29
N ARG A 18 -5.28 -0.98 17.36
CA ARG A 18 -4.71 -2.31 17.62
C ARG A 18 -3.18 -2.31 17.68
N ALA A 19 -2.55 -1.38 17.01
CA ALA A 19 -1.09 -1.22 16.95
C ALA A 19 -0.67 0.11 17.60
N SER A 20 -1.03 0.31 18.86
CA SER A 20 -0.83 1.56 19.60
C SER A 20 0.64 2.00 19.71
N GLN A 21 1.57 1.05 19.57
CA GLN A 21 3.02 1.31 19.55
C GLN A 21 3.52 1.93 18.22
N LEU A 22 2.68 1.94 17.16
CA LEU A 22 3.04 2.50 15.86
C LEU A 22 2.35 3.85 15.66
N VAL A 23 3.10 4.84 15.21
CA VAL A 23 2.51 6.06 14.66
C VAL A 23 1.96 5.75 13.27
N TRP A 24 0.66 6.00 13.07
CA TRP A 24 -0.07 5.70 11.85
C TRP A 24 -0.36 6.94 11.05
N TRP A 25 0.05 6.95 9.77
CA TRP A 25 -0.15 8.04 8.82
C TRP A 25 -1.08 7.55 7.71
N PRO A 26 -2.38 7.86 7.75
CA PRO A 26 -3.29 7.52 6.68
C PRO A 26 -3.12 8.50 5.50
N SER A 27 -3.36 8.02 4.29
CA SER A 27 -3.32 8.88 3.10
C SER A 27 -4.29 8.41 2.03
N ASP A 28 -4.77 9.36 1.23
CA ASP A 28 -5.58 9.08 0.05
C ASP A 28 -5.42 10.21 -0.97
N ILE A 29 -5.84 9.97 -2.22
CA ILE A 29 -5.85 10.99 -3.27
C ILE A 29 -7.13 11.83 -3.24
N PHE A 30 -8.27 11.24 -2.83
CA PHE A 30 -9.58 11.85 -2.89
C PHE A 30 -9.87 12.74 -1.67
N PRO A 31 -10.22 14.03 -1.87
CA PRO A 31 -10.56 14.92 -0.75
C PRO A 31 -11.66 14.37 0.16
N SER A 32 -12.70 13.76 -0.41
CA SER A 32 -13.80 13.16 0.36
C SER A 32 -13.35 12.02 1.28
N HIS A 33 -12.32 11.25 0.88
CA HIS A 33 -11.72 10.22 1.73
C HIS A 33 -10.91 10.86 2.86
N LEU A 34 -10.14 11.91 2.56
CA LEU A 34 -9.39 12.65 3.59
C LEU A 34 -10.32 13.26 4.64
N ASP A 35 -11.46 13.84 4.23
CA ASP A 35 -12.47 14.37 5.14
C ASP A 35 -13.07 13.25 6.02
N SER A 36 -13.37 12.09 5.43
CA SER A 36 -13.86 10.92 6.15
C SER A 36 -12.85 10.40 7.18
N ILE A 37 -11.56 10.28 6.80
CA ILE A 37 -10.49 9.87 7.71
C ILE A 37 -10.36 10.87 8.87
N ALA A 38 -10.43 12.18 8.58
CA ALA A 38 -10.37 13.22 9.61
C ALA A 38 -11.55 13.12 10.58
N ALA A 39 -12.76 12.87 10.09
CA ALA A 39 -13.95 12.68 10.91
C ALA A 39 -13.84 11.43 11.81
N TRP A 40 -13.37 10.30 11.28
CA TRP A 40 -13.09 9.09 12.06
C TRP A 40 -12.06 9.33 13.14
N ARG A 41 -10.97 10.04 12.80
CA ARG A 41 -9.89 10.38 13.74
C ARG A 41 -10.43 11.26 14.88
N GLU A 42 -11.28 12.24 14.59
CA GLU A 42 -11.89 13.11 15.61
C GLU A 42 -12.89 12.35 16.49
N HIS A 43 -13.65 11.42 15.92
CA HIS A 43 -14.62 10.61 16.64
C HIS A 43 -13.95 9.60 17.60
N GLU A 44 -13.02 8.82 17.09
CA GLU A 44 -12.38 7.69 17.81
C GLU A 44 -11.15 8.10 18.63
N LYS A 45 -10.53 9.22 18.30
CA LYS A 45 -9.38 9.85 18.99
C LYS A 45 -8.22 8.90 19.31
N PRO A 46 -7.78 8.02 18.40
CA PRO A 46 -6.62 7.19 18.67
C PRO A 46 -5.36 8.07 18.74
N PRO A 47 -4.56 7.98 19.83
CA PRO A 47 -3.47 8.93 20.09
C PRO A 47 -2.33 8.84 19.07
N ASN A 48 -2.23 7.71 18.39
CA ASN A 48 -1.18 7.39 17.43
C ASN A 48 -1.59 7.57 15.96
N LEU A 49 -2.85 7.98 15.66
CA LEU A 49 -3.31 8.25 14.31
C LEU A 49 -3.08 9.73 13.96
N ARG A 50 -2.28 9.98 12.94
CA ARG A 50 -1.95 11.32 12.48
C ARG A 50 -3.05 11.87 11.54
N PRO A 51 -3.08 13.19 11.28
CA PRO A 51 -3.95 13.76 10.25
C PRO A 51 -3.72 13.09 8.89
N PRO A 52 -4.77 12.91 8.08
CA PRO A 52 -4.64 12.30 6.77
C PRO A 52 -3.78 13.14 5.84
N GLN A 53 -2.98 12.48 4.99
CA GLN A 53 -2.10 13.10 4.01
C GLN A 53 -2.69 12.91 2.61
N ARG A 54 -2.64 13.96 1.79
CA ARG A 54 -2.97 13.80 0.37
C ARG A 54 -1.76 13.26 -0.38
N ILE A 55 -1.85 12.02 -0.86
CA ILE A 55 -0.81 11.37 -1.66
C ILE A 55 -1.41 10.89 -2.97
N ASP A 56 -0.81 11.32 -4.10
CA ASP A 56 -1.09 10.81 -5.42
C ASP A 56 0.00 9.82 -5.81
N LEU A 57 -0.35 8.53 -5.84
CA LEU A 57 0.57 7.45 -6.23
C LEU A 57 0.89 7.45 -7.73
N SER A 58 0.18 8.23 -8.55
CA SER A 58 0.54 8.42 -9.97
C SER A 58 1.74 9.34 -10.14
N ALA A 59 2.09 10.13 -9.11
CA ALA A 59 3.28 10.96 -9.04
C ALA A 59 4.46 10.19 -8.47
N SER A 60 5.67 10.48 -8.93
CA SER A 60 6.92 9.88 -8.43
C SER A 60 7.38 10.49 -7.09
N ASP A 61 6.93 11.70 -6.77
CA ASP A 61 7.19 12.37 -5.48
C ASP A 61 5.89 12.48 -4.68
N TRP A 62 5.84 11.81 -3.54
CA TRP A 62 4.68 11.84 -2.63
C TRP A 62 4.70 13.02 -1.68
N ASN A 63 5.71 13.88 -1.76
CA ASN A 63 5.94 15.00 -0.82
C ASN A 63 5.99 14.58 0.66
N TRP A 64 6.30 13.31 0.93
CA TRP A 64 6.29 12.72 2.27
C TRP A 64 7.26 13.41 3.24
N GLN A 65 8.43 13.78 2.77
CA GLN A 65 9.48 14.39 3.61
C GLN A 65 9.33 15.91 3.79
N LYS A 66 8.15 16.48 3.47
CA LYS A 66 7.86 17.91 3.65
C LYS A 66 6.97 18.13 4.89
N GLY A 67 7.18 19.23 5.57
CA GLY A 67 6.38 19.61 6.75
C GLY A 67 6.61 18.70 7.96
N GLU A 68 5.53 18.30 8.64
CA GLU A 68 5.57 17.49 9.86
C GLU A 68 6.22 16.09 9.69
N ASN A 69 6.35 15.64 8.45
CA ASN A 69 6.93 14.32 8.11
C ASN A 69 8.42 14.38 7.84
N ALA A 70 9.02 15.57 7.85
CA ALA A 70 10.45 15.76 7.57
C ALA A 70 11.33 14.97 8.55
N GLY A 71 12.23 14.15 8.01
CA GLY A 71 13.16 13.35 8.80
C GLY A 71 12.61 12.05 9.39
N HIS A 72 11.37 11.67 9.07
CA HIS A 72 10.80 10.38 9.48
C HIS A 72 11.04 9.30 8.44
N ASP A 73 12.00 8.41 8.71
CA ASP A 73 12.15 7.16 7.99
C ASP A 73 11.02 6.20 8.36
N LEU A 74 10.39 5.60 7.36
CA LEU A 74 9.23 4.74 7.56
C LEU A 74 9.66 3.33 7.99
N ALA A 75 9.12 2.87 9.12
CA ALA A 75 9.24 1.46 9.53
C ALA A 75 8.40 0.54 8.65
N ALA A 76 7.27 1.02 8.15
CA ALA A 76 6.44 0.26 7.24
C ALA A 76 5.57 1.15 6.35
N ILE A 77 5.26 0.62 5.15
CA ILE A 77 4.26 1.12 4.22
C ILE A 77 3.23 0.02 4.01
N LEU A 78 1.95 0.38 4.03
CA LEU A 78 0.82 -0.53 3.78
C LEU A 78 -0.01 0.00 2.62
N CYS A 79 -0.39 -0.88 1.69
CA CYS A 79 -1.27 -0.55 0.58
C CYS A 79 -2.30 -1.67 0.39
N ILE A 80 -3.59 -1.34 0.57
CA ILE A 80 -4.70 -2.30 0.58
C ILE A 80 -5.62 -2.03 -0.60
N ASN A 81 -5.78 -3.02 -1.50
CA ASN A 81 -6.75 -3.00 -2.60
C ASN A 81 -6.63 -1.81 -3.57
N VAL A 82 -5.45 -1.20 -3.72
CA VAL A 82 -5.23 -0.06 -4.61
C VAL A 82 -4.68 -0.49 -5.97
N LEU A 83 -3.73 -1.42 -6.01
CA LEU A 83 -2.95 -1.68 -7.23
C LEU A 83 -3.79 -2.21 -8.39
N HIS A 84 -4.80 -3.01 -8.10
CA HIS A 84 -5.65 -3.60 -9.14
C HIS A 84 -6.72 -2.64 -9.70
N ILE A 85 -7.02 -1.54 -8.99
CA ILE A 85 -7.91 -0.45 -9.44
C ILE A 85 -7.13 0.81 -9.83
N SER A 86 -5.91 0.66 -10.31
CA SER A 86 -5.01 1.75 -10.67
C SER A 86 -4.22 1.41 -11.93
N PRO A 87 -3.73 2.39 -12.70
CA PRO A 87 -2.78 2.16 -13.78
C PRO A 87 -1.47 1.53 -13.28
N TRP A 88 -0.77 0.79 -14.16
CA TRP A 88 0.50 0.13 -13.81
C TRP A 88 1.56 1.06 -13.22
N ARG A 89 1.62 2.31 -13.68
CA ARG A 89 2.54 3.34 -13.15
C ARG A 89 2.40 3.56 -11.64
N VAL A 90 1.21 3.32 -11.07
CA VAL A 90 0.98 3.40 -9.61
C VAL A 90 1.78 2.31 -8.89
N SER A 91 1.83 1.09 -9.43
CA SER A 91 2.68 0.03 -8.89
C SER A 91 4.17 0.41 -8.97
N GLN A 92 4.62 0.95 -10.11
CA GLN A 92 6.00 1.40 -10.29
C GLN A 92 6.38 2.49 -9.27
N ASN A 93 5.56 3.52 -9.15
CA ASN A 93 5.81 4.62 -8.22
C ASN A 93 5.72 4.17 -6.74
N LEU A 94 4.83 3.21 -6.44
CA LEU A 94 4.73 2.65 -5.09
C LEU A 94 6.04 1.96 -4.67
N PHE A 95 6.60 1.09 -5.51
CA PHE A 95 7.88 0.44 -5.20
C PHE A 95 9.03 1.44 -5.16
N TYR A 96 9.11 2.36 -6.11
CA TYR A 96 10.12 3.42 -6.10
C TYR A 96 10.06 4.27 -4.82
N GLY A 97 8.87 4.72 -4.40
CA GLY A 97 8.68 5.48 -3.17
C GLY A 97 9.00 4.65 -1.93
N ALA A 98 8.59 3.38 -1.89
CA ALA A 98 8.91 2.48 -0.78
C ALA A 98 10.42 2.26 -0.63
N GLY A 99 11.14 2.04 -1.73
CA GLY A 99 12.60 1.91 -1.71
C GLY A 99 13.33 3.15 -1.18
N ARG A 100 12.77 4.35 -1.39
CA ARG A 100 13.35 5.61 -0.92
C ARG A 100 13.02 5.93 0.54
N LEU A 101 11.82 5.59 0.99
CA LEU A 101 11.26 6.08 2.26
C LEU A 101 11.33 5.06 3.39
N LEU A 102 11.45 3.78 3.08
CA LEU A 102 11.62 2.74 4.09
C LEU A 102 13.02 2.81 4.70
N ARG A 103 13.10 2.75 6.02
CA ARG A 103 14.36 2.54 6.74
C ARG A 103 14.95 1.15 6.43
N ALA A 104 16.19 0.89 6.84
CA ALA A 104 16.92 -0.33 6.49
C ALA A 104 16.21 -1.64 6.87
N ASP A 105 15.48 -1.67 8.00
CA ASP A 105 14.66 -2.80 8.47
C ASP A 105 13.17 -2.63 8.14
N GLY A 106 12.83 -1.61 7.33
CA GLY A 106 11.46 -1.27 6.97
C GLY A 106 10.83 -2.29 6.00
N ARG A 107 9.49 -2.33 6.00
CA ARG A 107 8.72 -3.28 5.20
C ARG A 107 7.61 -2.61 4.41
N LEU A 108 7.41 -3.11 3.18
CA LEU A 108 6.23 -2.80 2.38
C LEU A 108 5.27 -3.99 2.46
N PHE A 109 4.02 -3.71 2.81
CA PHE A 109 2.93 -4.68 2.80
C PHE A 109 1.90 -4.33 1.74
N LEU A 110 1.57 -5.30 0.90
CA LEU A 110 0.50 -5.18 -0.09
C LEU A 110 -0.58 -6.21 0.24
N TYR A 111 -1.84 -5.79 0.25
CA TYR A 111 -2.99 -6.68 0.41
C TYR A 111 -3.91 -6.58 -0.80
N GLY A 112 -4.38 -7.71 -1.27
CA GLY A 112 -5.35 -7.81 -2.35
C GLY A 112 -5.34 -9.15 -3.06
N PRO A 113 -6.08 -9.28 -4.15
CA PRO A 113 -5.95 -10.39 -5.08
C PRO A 113 -4.69 -10.22 -5.92
N PHE A 114 -3.98 -11.31 -6.17
CA PHE A 114 -2.80 -11.32 -7.03
C PHE A 114 -2.82 -12.56 -7.93
N MET A 115 -2.16 -12.45 -9.09
CA MET A 115 -1.83 -13.58 -9.95
C MET A 115 -0.48 -14.18 -9.53
N HIS A 116 -0.28 -15.44 -9.88
CA HIS A 116 0.99 -16.13 -9.68
C HIS A 116 1.44 -16.77 -10.99
N ASN A 117 2.55 -16.30 -11.55
CA ASN A 117 3.13 -16.78 -12.81
C ASN A 117 2.13 -16.82 -13.98
N GLY A 118 1.36 -15.75 -14.16
CA GLY A 118 0.39 -15.61 -15.24
C GLY A 118 -0.96 -16.29 -15.00
N ALA A 119 -1.16 -16.93 -13.85
CA ALA A 119 -2.41 -17.60 -13.50
C ALA A 119 -3.12 -16.92 -12.31
N HIS A 120 -4.44 -16.82 -12.38
CA HIS A 120 -5.23 -16.40 -11.23
C HIS A 120 -5.25 -17.48 -10.15
N THR A 121 -5.16 -17.06 -8.89
CA THR A 121 -5.13 -17.97 -7.72
C THR A 121 -6.49 -18.59 -7.41
N ALA A 122 -7.58 -18.07 -8.00
CA ALA A 122 -8.94 -18.60 -7.88
C ALA A 122 -9.81 -18.16 -9.07
N PRO A 123 -10.85 -18.93 -9.43
CA PRO A 123 -11.80 -18.54 -10.48
C PRO A 123 -12.49 -17.20 -10.20
N SER A 124 -12.81 -16.89 -8.93
CA SER A 124 -13.38 -15.60 -8.54
C SER A 124 -12.46 -14.43 -8.87
N ASN A 125 -11.15 -14.61 -8.74
CA ASN A 125 -10.15 -13.56 -9.06
C ASN A 125 -10.05 -13.34 -10.57
N ALA A 126 -10.26 -14.36 -11.38
CA ALA A 126 -10.33 -14.23 -12.85
C ALA A 126 -11.56 -13.41 -13.28
N VAL A 127 -12.74 -13.70 -12.68
CA VAL A 127 -13.96 -12.92 -12.94
C VAL A 127 -13.78 -11.47 -12.50
N PHE A 128 -13.19 -11.24 -11.33
CA PHE A 128 -12.91 -9.91 -10.81
C PHE A 128 -11.95 -9.13 -11.72
N ASP A 129 -10.86 -9.75 -12.19
CA ASP A 129 -9.93 -9.14 -13.13
C ASP A 129 -10.61 -8.74 -14.45
N ALA A 130 -11.47 -9.61 -15.00
CA ALA A 130 -12.23 -9.31 -16.19
C ALA A 130 -13.18 -8.10 -15.99
N THR A 131 -13.84 -8.02 -14.83
CA THR A 131 -14.69 -6.88 -14.47
C THR A 131 -13.89 -5.58 -14.40
N LEU A 132 -12.75 -5.60 -13.72
CA LEU A 132 -11.88 -4.42 -13.61
C LEU A 132 -11.41 -3.92 -14.98
N ARG A 133 -10.98 -4.83 -15.87
CA ARG A 133 -10.54 -4.49 -17.23
C ARG A 133 -11.67 -3.97 -18.13
N ALA A 134 -12.89 -4.42 -17.89
CA ALA A 134 -14.07 -3.90 -18.58
C ALA A 134 -14.40 -2.46 -18.16
N GLU A 135 -14.18 -2.12 -16.89
CA GLU A 135 -14.35 -0.75 -16.37
C GLU A 135 -13.23 0.17 -16.82
N ASN A 136 -11.98 -0.30 -16.76
CA ASN A 136 -10.80 0.45 -17.18
C ASN A 136 -9.70 -0.50 -17.64
N GLN A 137 -9.25 -0.37 -18.90
CA GLN A 137 -8.22 -1.22 -19.49
C GLN A 137 -6.84 -1.14 -18.80
N GLU A 138 -6.55 -0.08 -18.06
CA GLU A 138 -5.32 0.07 -17.27
C GLU A 138 -5.39 -0.65 -15.92
N TRP A 139 -6.58 -1.08 -15.48
CA TRP A 139 -6.79 -1.81 -14.24
C TRP A 139 -6.59 -3.31 -14.44
N GLY A 140 -6.54 -4.05 -13.34
CA GLY A 140 -6.47 -5.51 -13.33
C GLY A 140 -5.62 -6.06 -12.21
N VAL A 141 -5.86 -7.32 -11.89
CA VAL A 141 -5.12 -8.08 -10.87
C VAL A 141 -3.65 -8.18 -11.29
N ARG A 142 -2.74 -7.84 -10.37
CA ARG A 142 -1.29 -7.77 -10.63
C ARG A 142 -0.64 -9.13 -10.42
N ASP A 143 0.34 -9.48 -11.25
CA ASP A 143 1.13 -10.70 -11.08
C ASP A 143 2.27 -10.45 -10.07
N ILE A 144 2.44 -11.38 -9.14
CA ILE A 144 3.52 -11.34 -8.13
C ILE A 144 4.89 -11.31 -8.81
N ARG A 145 5.06 -12.00 -9.95
CA ARG A 145 6.30 -11.97 -10.74
C ARG A 145 6.67 -10.54 -11.15
N ASP A 146 5.69 -9.78 -11.66
CA ASP A 146 5.94 -8.43 -12.15
C ASP A 146 6.18 -7.46 -10.98
N LEU A 147 5.51 -7.67 -9.83
CA LEU A 147 5.77 -6.91 -8.61
C LEU A 147 7.15 -7.21 -8.02
N ARG A 148 7.65 -8.47 -8.12
CA ARG A 148 9.04 -8.80 -7.75
C ARG A 148 10.05 -8.03 -8.60
N ALA A 149 9.82 -7.93 -9.90
CA ALA A 149 10.71 -7.17 -10.78
C ALA A 149 10.77 -5.67 -10.40
N LEU A 150 9.64 -5.07 -9.96
CA LEU A 150 9.64 -3.71 -9.42
C LEU A 150 10.34 -3.62 -8.06
N ALA A 151 10.17 -4.63 -7.22
CA ALA A 151 10.83 -4.69 -5.92
C ALA A 151 12.35 -4.72 -6.07
N ASP A 152 12.88 -5.56 -6.97
CA ASP A 152 14.31 -5.68 -7.24
C ASP A 152 14.91 -4.32 -7.70
N GLN A 153 14.19 -3.57 -8.56
CA GLN A 153 14.60 -2.24 -8.98
C GLN A 153 14.62 -1.22 -7.84
N ALA A 154 13.78 -1.43 -6.81
CA ALA A 154 13.68 -0.59 -5.62
C ALA A 154 14.56 -1.07 -4.44
N GLU A 155 15.47 -2.01 -4.66
CA GLU A 155 16.29 -2.68 -3.63
C GLU A 155 15.44 -3.34 -2.53
N LEU A 156 14.26 -3.85 -2.89
CA LEU A 156 13.38 -4.62 -2.02
C LEU A 156 13.29 -6.07 -2.51
N SER A 157 13.06 -7.00 -1.59
CA SER A 157 12.84 -8.42 -1.91
C SER A 157 11.53 -8.89 -1.29
N LEU A 158 10.76 -9.70 -2.02
CA LEU A 158 9.58 -10.38 -1.46
C LEU A 158 10.03 -11.43 -0.45
N THR A 159 9.67 -11.22 0.82
CA THR A 159 10.09 -12.07 1.94
C THR A 159 8.99 -13.03 2.40
N GLU A 160 7.73 -12.69 2.18
CA GLU A 160 6.60 -13.49 2.66
C GLU A 160 5.38 -13.33 1.75
N ILE A 161 4.64 -14.42 1.58
CA ILE A 161 3.30 -14.47 0.98
C ILE A 161 2.37 -15.16 1.98
N THR A 162 1.38 -14.45 2.49
CA THR A 162 0.40 -15.01 3.44
C THR A 162 -0.97 -15.08 2.78
N ALA A 163 -1.58 -16.27 2.78
CA ALA A 163 -2.95 -16.45 2.31
C ALA A 163 -3.96 -15.81 3.28
N MET A 164 -4.93 -15.11 2.70
CA MET A 164 -5.97 -14.40 3.42
C MET A 164 -7.37 -14.87 2.96
N PRO A 165 -8.42 -14.61 3.74
CA PRO A 165 -9.78 -14.91 3.32
C PRO A 165 -10.14 -14.30 1.95
N ALA A 166 -11.14 -14.89 1.29
CA ALA A 166 -11.65 -14.46 -0.01
C ALA A 166 -10.59 -14.44 -1.14
N ASN A 167 -9.65 -15.39 -1.10
CA ASN A 167 -8.59 -15.56 -2.10
C ASN A 167 -7.68 -14.33 -2.28
N ASN A 168 -7.57 -13.51 -1.24
CA ASN A 168 -6.58 -12.44 -1.16
C ASN A 168 -5.25 -12.96 -0.61
N LEU A 169 -4.21 -12.17 -0.80
CA LEU A 169 -2.88 -12.41 -0.25
C LEU A 169 -2.38 -11.14 0.46
N VAL A 170 -1.54 -11.34 1.49
CA VAL A 170 -0.60 -10.31 1.94
C VAL A 170 0.76 -10.64 1.33
N LEU A 171 1.37 -9.68 0.67
CA LEU A 171 2.75 -9.75 0.20
C LEU A 171 3.58 -8.82 1.07
N ALA A 172 4.65 -9.35 1.69
CA ALA A 172 5.60 -8.56 2.46
C ALA A 172 6.92 -8.45 1.71
N PHE A 173 7.39 -7.22 1.53
CA PHE A 173 8.69 -6.91 0.95
C PHE A 173 9.56 -6.21 2.00
N ALA A 174 10.85 -6.50 2.01
CA ALA A 174 11.83 -5.87 2.88
C ALA A 174 13.06 -5.46 2.05
N ARG A 175 13.86 -4.54 2.59
CA ARG A 175 15.14 -4.23 1.95
C ARG A 175 15.99 -5.49 1.84
N ALA A 176 16.61 -5.69 0.67
CA ALA A 176 17.64 -6.67 0.51
C ALA A 176 18.81 -6.32 1.46
N LEU A 177 19.22 -7.27 2.30
CA LEU A 177 20.43 -7.09 3.10
C LEU A 177 21.59 -6.93 2.13
N ARG A 178 22.27 -5.79 2.13
CA ARG A 178 23.51 -5.65 1.39
C ARG A 178 24.51 -6.66 2.01
N GLN A 179 24.86 -7.68 1.26
CA GLN A 179 26.01 -8.51 1.60
C GLN A 179 27.23 -7.62 1.45
N ASN A 180 27.85 -7.27 2.58
CA ASN A 180 29.17 -6.61 2.61
C ASN A 180 30.24 -7.62 2.20
#